data_38f043a2d2698a5b526146e55b789e91
#
_entry.id   38f043a2d2698a5b526146e55b789e91
#
_cell.length_a   1.000
_cell.length_b   1.000
_cell.length_c   1.000
_cell.angle_alpha   90.00
_cell.angle_beta   90.00
_cell.angle_gamma   90.00
#
_symmetry.space_group_name_H-M   'P 1'
#
loop_
_entity.id
_entity.type
_entity.pdbx_description
1 polymer ?
#
loop_
_entity_poly.entity_id
_entity_poly.type
_entity_poly.pdbx_seq_one_letter_code
_entity_poly.pdbx_strand_id
1 'polypeptide(L)'
;MQRSKAESYIGFCIRAGKLTCGFNAVATLHKDVYLLLLRGTASENAVKQALSLRGRFGCEMIVLRGKTLEDTVGKANCKLAAVRDMDLAKAILSATDEIYTKYSGGNI
;
A
#
# COMPACT_ATOMS: atom_id res chain seq x y z
N MET A 1 15.02 -6.52 17.44
CA MET A 1 14.40 -6.91 16.17
C MET A 1 14.47 -5.76 15.17
N GLN A 2 14.98 -6.01 14.01
CA GLN A 2 15.12 -4.96 13.01
C GLN A 2 13.81 -4.72 12.24
N ARG A 3 13.47 -3.46 12.05
CA ARG A 3 12.35 -3.08 11.21
C ARG A 3 12.73 -3.30 9.75
N SER A 4 11.81 -3.77 8.93
CA SER A 4 12.06 -3.92 7.51
C SER A 4 12.26 -2.55 6.86
N LYS A 5 13.02 -2.51 5.76
CA LYS A 5 13.22 -1.27 5.02
C LYS A 5 11.91 -0.72 4.47
N ALA A 6 11.05 -1.62 3.97
CA ALA A 6 9.74 -1.20 3.45
C ALA A 6 8.92 -0.49 4.53
N GLU A 7 8.89 -1.07 5.74
CA GLU A 7 8.16 -0.47 6.85
C GLU A 7 8.72 0.90 7.23
N SER A 8 10.04 1.05 7.21
CA SER A 8 10.68 2.33 7.48
C SER A 8 10.30 3.39 6.45
N TYR A 9 10.29 3.04 5.18
CA TYR A 9 9.90 3.96 4.11
C TYR A 9 8.41 4.34 4.21
N ILE A 10 7.56 3.39 4.60
CA ILE A 10 6.14 3.69 4.83
C ILE A 10 6.01 4.69 5.99
N GLY A 11 6.81 4.52 7.04
CA GLY A 11 6.87 5.48 8.14
C GLY A 11 7.25 6.87 7.67
N PHE A 12 8.20 6.99 6.75
CA PHE A 12 8.56 8.28 6.15
C PHE A 12 7.38 8.89 5.39
N CYS A 13 6.64 8.07 4.64
CA CYS A 13 5.44 8.52 3.92
C CYS A 13 4.42 9.14 4.88
N ILE A 14 4.21 8.50 6.02
CA ILE A 14 3.26 8.97 7.03
C ILE A 14 3.72 10.33 7.57
N ARG A 15 4.97 10.44 7.97
CA ARG A 15 5.53 11.69 8.52
C ARG A 15 5.53 12.82 7.52
N ALA A 16 5.70 12.50 6.24
CA ALA A 16 5.72 13.50 5.17
C ALA A 16 4.31 13.88 4.69
N GLY A 17 3.26 13.24 5.22
CA GLY A 17 1.89 13.49 4.76
C GLY A 17 1.63 12.97 3.35
N LYS A 18 2.36 11.95 2.93
CA LYS A 18 2.27 11.39 1.57
C LYS A 18 1.58 10.02 1.53
N LEU A 19 0.88 9.65 2.60
CA LEU A 19 0.12 8.41 2.65
C LEU A 19 -1.35 8.72 2.88
N THR A 20 -2.21 8.21 2.00
CA THR A 20 -3.67 8.32 2.15
C THR A 20 -4.22 6.95 2.49
N CYS A 21 -4.93 6.83 3.60
CA CYS A 21 -5.46 5.56 4.10
C CYS A 21 -6.96 5.43 3.87
N GLY A 22 -7.37 4.22 3.51
CA GLY A 22 -8.78 3.85 3.37
C GLY A 22 -9.26 3.93 1.93
N PHE A 23 -10.16 2.99 1.57
CA PHE A 23 -10.70 2.89 0.21
C PHE A 23 -11.40 4.17 -0.23
N ASN A 24 -12.24 4.74 0.65
CA ASN A 24 -13.01 5.92 0.29
C ASN A 24 -12.10 7.11 -0.01
N ALA A 25 -11.10 7.33 0.84
CA ALA A 25 -10.17 8.44 0.66
C ALA A 25 -9.31 8.24 -0.60
N VAL A 26 -8.82 7.01 -0.82
CA VAL A 26 -8.01 6.71 -2.00
C VAL A 26 -8.83 6.86 -3.28
N ALA A 27 -10.10 6.46 -3.25
CA ALA A 27 -10.98 6.55 -4.41
C ALA A 27 -11.25 8.00 -4.85
N THR A 28 -11.09 8.98 -3.95
CA THR A 28 -11.26 10.39 -4.30
C THR A 28 -10.04 10.99 -4.98
N LEU A 29 -8.90 10.31 -4.94
CA LEU A 29 -7.68 10.80 -5.59
C LEU A 29 -7.78 10.62 -7.10
N HIS A 30 -7.26 11.59 -7.85
CA HIS A 30 -7.31 11.59 -9.30
C HIS A 30 -5.96 11.34 -9.95
N LYS A 31 -4.87 11.69 -9.25
CA LYS A 31 -3.50 11.59 -9.78
C LYS A 31 -2.50 11.51 -8.64
N ASP A 32 -1.24 11.35 -9.00
CA ASP A 32 -0.09 11.34 -8.07
C ASP A 32 -0.18 10.20 -7.05
N VAL A 33 -0.69 9.06 -7.49
CA VAL A 33 -0.63 7.81 -6.73
C VAL A 33 0.37 6.90 -7.44
N TYR A 34 1.43 6.54 -6.73
CA TYR A 34 2.57 5.82 -7.30
C TYR A 34 2.69 4.39 -6.77
N LEU A 35 1.96 4.06 -5.72
CA LEU A 35 1.96 2.73 -5.13
C LEU A 35 0.73 2.56 -4.26
N LEU A 36 0.13 1.38 -4.31
CA LEU A 36 -0.95 0.99 -3.40
C LEU A 36 -0.43 -0.08 -2.44
N LEU A 37 -0.88 -0.01 -1.19
CA LEU A 37 -0.60 -0.99 -0.16
C LEU A 37 -1.93 -1.64 0.23
N LEU A 38 -2.03 -2.96 0.08
CA LEU A 38 -3.27 -3.69 0.36
C LEU A 38 -3.06 -4.66 1.51
N ARG A 39 -4.03 -4.70 2.42
CA ARG A 39 -4.07 -5.68 3.50
C ARG A 39 -4.17 -7.09 2.93
N GLY A 40 -3.33 -8.02 3.39
CA GLY A 40 -3.26 -9.37 2.85
C GLY A 40 -4.50 -10.23 3.11
N THR A 41 -5.30 -9.87 4.12
CA THR A 41 -6.53 -10.58 4.47
C THR A 41 -7.78 -9.90 3.89
N ALA A 42 -7.60 -9.11 2.84
CA ALA A 42 -8.71 -8.39 2.21
C ALA A 42 -9.74 -9.34 1.61
N SER A 43 -11.02 -8.95 1.67
CA SER A 43 -12.11 -9.71 1.04
C SER A 43 -11.99 -9.66 -0.49
N GLU A 44 -12.72 -10.54 -1.18
CA GLU A 44 -12.74 -10.53 -2.65
C GLU A 44 -13.15 -9.17 -3.20
N ASN A 45 -14.16 -8.53 -2.59
CA ASN A 45 -14.59 -7.21 -3.02
C ASN A 45 -13.50 -6.17 -2.83
N ALA A 46 -12.80 -6.21 -1.69
CA ALA A 46 -11.70 -5.29 -1.42
C ALA A 46 -10.56 -5.49 -2.43
N VAL A 47 -10.24 -6.73 -2.76
CA VAL A 47 -9.22 -7.05 -3.77
C VAL A 47 -9.63 -6.48 -5.13
N LYS A 48 -10.89 -6.69 -5.54
CA LYS A 48 -11.39 -6.17 -6.82
C LYS A 48 -11.33 -4.66 -6.88
N GLN A 49 -11.72 -3.97 -5.80
CA GLN A 49 -11.63 -2.52 -5.72
C GLN A 49 -10.19 -2.04 -5.79
N ALA A 50 -9.28 -2.71 -5.08
CA ALA A 50 -7.86 -2.35 -5.10
C ALA A 50 -7.27 -2.50 -6.51
N LEU A 51 -7.59 -3.60 -7.20
CA LEU A 51 -7.11 -3.83 -8.57
C LEU A 51 -7.67 -2.81 -9.55
N SER A 52 -8.92 -2.41 -9.39
CA SER A 52 -9.54 -1.36 -10.19
C SER A 52 -8.81 -0.03 -10.00
N LEU A 53 -8.52 0.34 -8.75
CA LEU A 53 -7.79 1.57 -8.44
C LEU A 53 -6.35 1.50 -8.96
N ARG A 54 -5.71 0.34 -8.83
CA ARG A 54 -4.37 0.12 -9.39
C ARG A 54 -4.35 0.40 -10.89
N GLY A 55 -5.34 -0.11 -11.61
CA GLY A 55 -5.46 0.13 -13.05
C GLY A 55 -5.72 1.59 -13.37
N ARG A 56 -6.59 2.24 -12.59
CA ARG A 56 -6.92 3.64 -12.79
C ARG A 56 -5.71 4.56 -12.60
N PHE A 57 -4.90 4.30 -11.57
CA PHE A 57 -3.71 5.09 -11.30
C PHE A 57 -2.51 4.67 -12.13
N GLY A 58 -2.54 3.49 -12.73
CA GLY A 58 -1.41 2.95 -13.48
C GLY A 58 -0.19 2.71 -12.62
N CYS A 59 -0.38 2.24 -11.39
CA CYS A 59 0.71 2.07 -10.42
C CYS A 59 0.86 0.62 -10.01
N GLU A 60 1.92 0.34 -9.25
CA GLU A 60 2.16 -0.96 -8.65
C GLU A 60 1.38 -1.10 -7.34
N MET A 61 1.32 -2.33 -6.83
CA MET A 61 0.67 -2.62 -5.55
C MET A 61 1.50 -3.60 -4.74
N ILE A 62 1.56 -3.38 -3.44
CA ILE A 62 2.18 -4.29 -2.50
C ILE A 62 1.10 -4.86 -1.60
N VAL A 63 1.15 -6.18 -1.37
CA VAL A 63 0.25 -6.89 -0.46
C VAL A 63 1.03 -7.23 0.80
N LEU A 64 0.49 -6.88 1.96
CA LEU A 64 1.11 -7.17 3.25
C LEU A 64 0.71 -8.57 3.71
N ARG A 65 1.67 -9.45 3.87
CA ARG A 65 1.46 -10.83 4.27
C ARG A 65 1.90 -11.05 5.72
N GLY A 66 1.01 -11.65 6.52
CA GLY A 66 1.33 -11.96 7.90
C GLY A 66 1.39 -10.76 8.83
N LYS A 67 0.98 -9.59 8.34
CA LYS A 67 0.93 -8.36 9.12
C LYS A 67 -0.20 -7.50 8.58
N THR A 68 -0.91 -6.80 9.45
CA THR A 68 -1.99 -5.93 8.99
C THR A 68 -1.44 -4.57 8.58
N LEU A 69 -2.09 -3.97 7.61
CA LEU A 69 -1.75 -2.60 7.19
C LEU A 69 -1.97 -1.62 8.34
N GLU A 70 -2.99 -1.88 9.17
CA GLU A 70 -3.28 -1.09 10.35
C GLU A 70 -2.11 -1.04 11.33
N ASP A 71 -1.43 -2.18 11.52
CA ASP A 71 -0.24 -2.25 12.37
C ASP A 71 0.91 -1.39 11.80
N THR A 72 1.08 -1.44 10.49
CA THR A 72 2.16 -0.72 9.83
C THR A 72 1.93 0.79 9.86
N VAL A 73 0.71 1.24 9.58
CA VAL A 73 0.40 2.67 9.47
C VAL A 73 -0.09 3.28 10.78
N GLY A 74 -0.44 2.46 11.75
CA GLY A 74 -0.91 2.93 13.06
C GLY A 74 -2.31 3.53 13.04
N LYS A 75 -3.12 3.19 12.05
CA LYS A 75 -4.51 3.67 11.94
C LYS A 75 -5.46 2.51 11.88
N ALA A 76 -6.56 2.58 12.62
CA ALA A 76 -7.60 1.56 12.58
C ALA A 76 -8.33 1.60 11.23
N ASN A 77 -8.81 0.44 10.81
CA ASN A 77 -9.60 0.27 9.58
C ASN A 77 -8.88 0.66 8.30
N CYS A 78 -7.55 0.65 8.32
CA CYS A 78 -6.77 0.92 7.11
C CYS A 78 -6.59 -0.39 6.34
N LYS A 79 -7.42 -0.61 5.34
CA LYS A 79 -7.37 -1.82 4.51
C LYS A 79 -6.62 -1.59 3.21
N LEU A 80 -6.53 -0.34 2.78
CA LEU A 80 -5.82 0.09 1.59
C LEU A 80 -5.18 1.44 1.87
N ALA A 81 -3.97 1.64 1.37
CA ALA A 81 -3.29 2.93 1.46
C ALA A 81 -2.65 3.27 0.13
N ALA A 82 -2.56 4.56 -0.16
CA ALA A 82 -1.93 5.07 -1.38
C ALA A 82 -0.70 5.90 -1.02
N VAL A 83 0.43 5.59 -1.65
CA VAL A 83 1.67 6.34 -1.51
C VAL A 83 1.70 7.40 -2.61
N ARG A 84 1.78 8.67 -2.20
CA ARG A 84 1.68 9.81 -3.11
C ARG A 84 3.03 10.51 -3.34
N ASP A 85 4.12 9.81 -3.10
CA ASP A 85 5.47 10.29 -3.36
C ASP A 85 6.18 9.25 -4.21
N MET A 86 6.66 9.68 -5.38
CA MET A 86 7.26 8.77 -6.36
C MET A 86 8.56 8.15 -5.84
N ASP A 87 9.39 8.92 -5.18
CA ASP A 87 10.68 8.45 -4.69
C ASP A 87 10.50 7.43 -3.56
N LEU A 88 9.58 7.70 -2.65
CA LEU A 88 9.26 6.79 -1.57
C LEU A 88 8.59 5.52 -2.11
N ALA A 89 7.74 5.64 -3.11
CA ALA A 89 7.14 4.47 -3.75
C ALA A 89 8.21 3.58 -4.38
N LYS A 90 9.17 4.16 -5.08
CA LYS A 90 10.29 3.40 -5.66
C LYS A 90 11.13 2.73 -4.58
N ALA A 91 11.40 3.45 -3.48
CA ALA A 91 12.17 2.90 -2.36
C ALA A 91 11.45 1.70 -1.74
N ILE A 92 10.15 1.81 -1.53
CA ILE A 92 9.35 0.70 -0.98
C ILE A 92 9.37 -0.49 -1.93
N LEU A 93 9.19 -0.26 -3.22
CA LEU A 93 9.22 -1.34 -4.23
C LEU A 93 10.57 -2.03 -4.30
N SER A 94 11.66 -1.32 -4.04
CA SER A 94 12.99 -1.92 -4.03
C SER A 94 13.30 -2.67 -2.74
N ALA A 95 12.44 -2.54 -1.72
CA ALA A 95 12.63 -3.14 -0.40
C ALA A 95 11.61 -4.23 -0.10
N THR A 96 11.00 -4.82 -1.12
CA THR A 96 10.03 -5.91 -0.94
C THR A 96 10.68 -7.11 -0.27
N ASP A 97 9.88 -7.84 0.52
CA ASP A 97 10.34 -9.02 1.26
C ASP A 97 9.15 -9.99 1.42
N GLU A 98 9.25 -10.91 2.38
CA GLU A 98 8.21 -11.92 2.60
C GLU A 98 6.89 -11.33 3.10
N ILE A 99 6.96 -10.20 3.80
CA ILE A 99 5.78 -9.51 4.35
C ILE A 99 5.23 -8.51 3.34
N TYR A 100 6.11 -7.68 2.78
CA TYR A 100 5.74 -6.63 1.83
C TYR A 100 5.98 -7.14 0.42
N THR A 101 5.00 -7.88 -0.10
CA THR A 101 5.11 -8.62 -1.35
C THR A 101 4.51 -7.83 -2.52
N LYS A 102 5.29 -7.66 -3.58
CA LYS A 102 4.80 -6.99 -4.78
C LYS A 102 3.75 -7.86 -5.47
N TYR A 103 2.61 -7.27 -5.79
CA TYR A 103 1.57 -7.96 -6.55
C TYR A 103 2.02 -8.05 -8.03
N SER A 104 2.05 -9.25 -8.56
CA SER A 104 2.48 -9.50 -9.94
C SER A 104 1.40 -10.19 -10.78
N GLY A 105 0.16 -10.20 -10.29
CA GLY A 105 -0.95 -10.88 -10.94
C GLY A 105 -1.31 -12.18 -10.23
N GLY A 106 -2.43 -12.74 -10.58
CA GLY A 106 -2.91 -13.97 -9.97
C GLY A 106 -3.65 -13.74 -8.66
N ASN A 107 -3.70 -14.76 -7.82
CA ASN A 107 -4.42 -14.69 -6.56
C ASN A 107 -3.59 -14.00 -5.48
N ILE A 108 -4.28 -13.26 -4.65
CA ILE A 108 -3.67 -12.61 -3.48
C ILE A 108 -3.70 -13.55 -2.28
#